data_6dc3e46309a9bfe7f07252ca7b0083bb
#
_entry.id   6dc3e46309a9bfe7f07252ca7b0083bb
#
_cell.length_a   1.000
_cell.length_b   1.000
_cell.length_c   1.000
_cell.angle_alpha   90.00
_cell.angle_beta   90.00
_cell.angle_gamma   90.00
#
_symmetry.space_group_name_H-M   'P 1'
#
loop_
_entity.id
_entity.type
_entity.pdbx_description
1 polymer ?
#
loop_
_entity_poly.entity_id
_entity_poly.type
_entity_poly.pdbx_seq_one_letter_code
_entity_poly.pdbx_strand_id
1 'polypeptide(L)'
;MNKKNITGIQQIGIGVANVHVAWKWYRQNFGVDIGVFEEEAVAELMLPYTEGKKRSRHAVLAYNMQSGGGFEVWQHTGKTPEKAAFEIQLGDIGIYIAKLKSKDVQQAFDFMKSKQLNLLSEVVQSPNNKPHFFVKDPFDNIFQIVEDDYVFEKTPAKTGGIFGAIIGVSDIKESLKVYQDILEYDEVVYDETGIFEDFSKISSGDKKVRRILLKHSEKRSGGFAPLLGPSEIELVQLIDEKGREIYKDRIWGDLGFIHICFDTIGLDLLKEETKEKGFPFTVDSSESFDMGEAAGRFAYISDPDGIPVEFVETHKVPIIKKIDWNINLKNRDPKKSLPKWMIGTLRWKRVKD
;
A
#
# COMPACT_ATOMS: atom_id res chain seq x y z
N MET A 1 29.55 -5.77 0.29
CA MET A 1 28.66 -5.94 -0.88
C MET A 1 27.32 -5.31 -0.54
N ASN A 2 26.98 -4.23 -1.22
CA ASN A 2 25.64 -3.66 -1.10
C ASN A 2 24.64 -4.68 -1.67
N LYS A 3 23.71 -5.15 -0.85
CA LYS A 3 22.63 -6.03 -1.29
C LYS A 3 21.35 -5.18 -1.31
N LYS A 4 20.53 -5.37 -2.34
CA LYS A 4 19.14 -4.91 -2.35
C LYS A 4 18.41 -5.49 -1.13
N ASN A 5 17.54 -4.71 -0.52
CA ASN A 5 16.65 -5.17 0.53
C ASN A 5 15.29 -4.48 0.40
N ILE A 6 14.24 -5.26 0.23
CA ILE A 6 12.86 -4.77 0.29
C ILE A 6 12.36 -5.03 1.71
N THR A 7 12.12 -3.95 2.45
CA THR A 7 11.80 -4.01 3.88
C THR A 7 10.34 -4.42 4.14
N GLY A 8 9.43 -4.01 3.26
CA GLY A 8 7.99 -4.26 3.36
C GLY A 8 7.17 -3.18 2.67
N ILE A 9 5.85 -3.30 2.72
CA ILE A 9 4.95 -2.27 2.18
C ILE A 9 5.11 -1.00 3.01
N GLN A 10 5.58 0.08 2.36
CA GLN A 10 5.71 1.38 3.00
C GLN A 10 4.36 2.09 3.08
N GLN A 11 3.59 2.10 1.97
CA GLN A 11 2.29 2.77 1.87
C GLN A 11 1.47 2.24 0.71
N ILE A 12 0.20 2.63 0.70
CA ILE A 12 -0.67 2.58 -0.48
C ILE A 12 -1.10 3.99 -0.84
N GLY A 13 -1.01 4.37 -2.12
CA GLY A 13 -1.50 5.64 -2.63
C GLY A 13 -3.01 5.59 -2.82
N ILE A 14 -3.72 6.60 -2.30
CA ILE A 14 -5.18 6.69 -2.38
C ILE A 14 -5.58 8.05 -2.93
N GLY A 15 -6.07 8.08 -4.17
CA GLY A 15 -6.63 9.27 -4.79
C GLY A 15 -8.00 9.62 -4.21
N VAL A 16 -8.14 10.88 -3.77
CA VAL A 16 -9.38 11.39 -3.15
C VAL A 16 -9.72 12.79 -3.66
N ALA A 17 -10.98 13.19 -3.50
CA ALA A 17 -11.42 14.53 -3.86
C ALA A 17 -10.99 15.60 -2.84
N ASN A 18 -10.80 15.21 -1.56
CA ASN A 18 -10.35 16.10 -0.49
C ASN A 18 -9.50 15.33 0.51
N VAL A 19 -8.21 15.66 0.57
CA VAL A 19 -7.21 14.97 1.38
C VAL A 19 -7.51 15.05 2.88
N HIS A 20 -7.95 16.20 3.38
CA HIS A 20 -8.21 16.40 4.82
C HIS A 20 -9.46 15.65 5.28
N VAL A 21 -10.52 15.66 4.46
CA VAL A 21 -11.76 14.91 4.75
C VAL A 21 -11.48 13.42 4.79
N ALA A 22 -10.74 12.92 3.80
CA ALA A 22 -10.40 11.50 3.73
C ALA A 22 -9.46 11.08 4.88
N TRP A 23 -8.39 11.82 5.10
CA TRP A 23 -7.46 11.50 6.19
C TRP A 23 -8.13 11.58 7.57
N LYS A 24 -9.03 12.56 7.81
CA LYS A 24 -9.81 12.60 9.06
C LYS A 24 -10.63 11.32 9.24
N TRP A 25 -11.28 10.85 8.19
CA TRP A 25 -12.07 9.62 8.25
C TRP A 25 -11.18 8.39 8.56
N TYR A 26 -9.99 8.28 7.93
CA TYR A 26 -9.05 7.19 8.17
C TYR A 26 -8.45 7.25 9.58
N ARG A 27 -8.19 8.45 10.12
CA ARG A 27 -7.78 8.58 11.53
C ARG A 27 -8.83 8.02 12.48
N GLN A 28 -10.08 8.41 12.30
CA GLN A 28 -11.18 8.10 13.21
C GLN A 28 -11.63 6.63 13.16
N ASN A 29 -11.45 5.96 12.03
CA ASN A 29 -11.97 4.62 11.81
C ASN A 29 -10.88 3.55 11.70
N PHE A 30 -9.71 3.88 11.18
CA PHE A 30 -8.58 2.95 11.01
C PHE A 30 -7.37 3.30 11.88
N GLY A 31 -7.39 4.39 12.65
CA GLY A 31 -6.29 4.79 13.52
C GLY A 31 -5.01 5.19 12.78
N VAL A 32 -5.12 5.68 11.54
CA VAL A 32 -4.01 6.18 10.72
C VAL A 32 -3.74 7.63 11.11
N ASP A 33 -3.31 7.83 12.37
CA ASP A 33 -3.28 9.12 13.06
C ASP A 33 -1.89 9.78 13.16
N ILE A 34 -0.86 9.13 12.61
CA ILE A 34 0.53 9.65 12.64
C ILE A 34 0.85 10.33 11.31
N GLY A 35 0.72 11.64 11.24
CA GLY A 35 1.12 12.43 10.06
C GLY A 35 2.64 12.50 9.92
N VAL A 36 3.19 11.87 8.90
CA VAL A 36 4.64 11.86 8.64
C VAL A 36 5.04 13.06 7.81
N PHE A 37 4.35 13.31 6.72
CA PHE A 37 4.47 14.55 5.97
C PHE A 37 3.13 14.98 5.38
N GLU A 38 3.05 16.26 5.06
CA GLU A 38 1.98 16.88 4.30
C GLU A 38 2.59 17.92 3.38
N GLU A 39 2.24 17.90 2.10
CA GLU A 39 2.87 18.74 1.10
C GLU A 39 1.93 19.05 -0.07
N GLU A 40 1.93 20.32 -0.49
CA GLU A 40 1.46 20.76 -1.80
C GLU A 40 2.64 20.92 -2.74
N ALA A 41 2.61 20.24 -3.89
CA ALA A 41 3.70 20.24 -4.85
C ALA A 41 3.21 19.94 -6.28
N VAL A 42 4.13 20.04 -7.23
CA VAL A 42 3.93 19.56 -8.60
C VAL A 42 4.62 18.22 -8.78
N ALA A 43 3.89 17.22 -9.21
CA ALA A 43 4.42 15.88 -9.52
C ALA A 43 5.14 15.91 -10.88
N GLU A 44 6.35 16.47 -10.89
CA GLU A 44 7.09 16.75 -12.14
C GLU A 44 7.58 15.50 -12.86
N LEU A 45 7.88 14.43 -12.12
CA LEU A 45 8.47 13.21 -12.65
C LEU A 45 7.41 12.18 -13.11
N MET A 46 6.14 12.36 -12.74
CA MET A 46 5.08 11.38 -12.98
C MET A 46 4.53 11.41 -14.42
N LEU A 47 5.26 12.03 -15.35
CA LEU A 47 4.86 12.19 -16.76
C LEU A 47 4.41 10.88 -17.45
N PRO A 48 5.06 9.72 -17.22
CA PRO A 48 4.61 8.45 -17.80
C PRO A 48 3.17 8.05 -17.41
N TYR A 49 2.70 8.51 -16.26
CA TYR A 49 1.40 8.14 -15.69
C TYR A 49 0.38 9.28 -15.72
N THR A 50 0.73 10.44 -16.29
CA THR A 50 -0.09 11.66 -16.31
C THR A 50 -0.25 12.24 -17.71
N GLU A 51 -0.24 11.41 -18.76
CA GLU A 51 -0.33 11.82 -20.17
C GLU A 51 0.74 12.85 -20.57
N GLY A 52 1.93 12.74 -20.01
CA GLY A 52 3.04 13.67 -20.28
C GLY A 52 2.85 15.07 -19.68
N LYS A 53 1.91 15.26 -18.74
CA LYS A 53 1.62 16.56 -18.14
C LYS A 53 1.99 16.60 -16.67
N LYS A 54 2.67 17.65 -16.24
CA LYS A 54 2.88 17.92 -14.81
C LYS A 54 1.55 18.17 -14.11
N ARG A 55 1.34 17.60 -12.93
CA ARG A 55 0.10 17.71 -12.17
C ARG A 55 0.38 18.25 -10.76
N SER A 56 -0.38 19.29 -10.38
CA SER A 56 -0.34 19.83 -9.02
C SER A 56 -1.13 18.94 -8.09
N ARG A 57 -0.58 18.74 -6.89
CA ARG A 57 -1.12 17.83 -5.88
C ARG A 57 -1.04 18.38 -4.47
N HIS A 58 -1.88 17.86 -3.59
CA HIS A 58 -1.73 17.89 -2.14
C HIS A 58 -1.73 16.44 -1.64
N ALA A 59 -0.73 16.06 -0.89
CA ALA A 59 -0.59 14.70 -0.35
C ALA A 59 -0.28 14.72 1.14
N VAL A 60 -0.85 13.72 1.85
CA VAL A 60 -0.56 13.43 3.25
C VAL A 60 -0.11 11.98 3.35
N LEU A 61 1.07 11.72 3.92
CA LEU A 61 1.50 10.38 4.33
C LEU A 61 1.27 10.21 5.83
N ALA A 62 0.49 9.21 6.18
CA ALA A 62 0.17 8.91 7.57
C ALA A 62 0.24 7.41 7.88
N TYR A 63 0.59 7.09 9.13
CA TYR A 63 0.76 5.73 9.62
C TYR A 63 -0.13 5.41 10.81
N ASN A 64 -0.27 4.12 11.06
CA ASN A 64 -0.83 3.57 12.30
C ASN A 64 0.30 2.90 13.12
N MET A 65 0.43 3.27 14.39
CA MET A 65 1.50 2.73 15.26
C MET A 65 1.30 1.27 15.67
N GLN A 66 0.16 0.64 15.38
CA GLN A 66 0.05 -0.81 15.61
C GLN A 66 0.95 -1.62 14.68
N SER A 67 1.34 -1.10 13.56
CA SER A 67 2.16 -1.70 12.50
C SER A 67 1.41 -1.74 11.17
N GLY A 68 2.15 -1.98 10.11
CA GLY A 68 1.69 -1.99 8.73
C GLY A 68 2.15 -0.76 7.96
N GLY A 69 1.96 -0.76 6.64
CA GLY A 69 2.23 0.37 5.79
C GLY A 69 1.30 1.55 6.05
N GLY A 70 1.72 2.72 5.60
CA GLY A 70 0.95 3.95 5.70
C GLY A 70 -0.08 4.12 4.59
N PHE A 71 -0.82 5.22 4.69
CA PHE A 71 -1.70 5.73 3.64
C PHE A 71 -1.07 7.00 3.07
N GLU A 72 -0.81 7.03 1.77
CA GLU A 72 -0.54 8.26 1.07
C GLU A 72 -1.86 8.77 0.47
N VAL A 73 -2.54 9.63 1.21
CA VAL A 73 -3.80 10.23 0.76
C VAL A 73 -3.48 11.39 -0.18
N TRP A 74 -3.97 11.32 -1.41
CA TRP A 74 -3.51 12.14 -2.52
C TRP A 74 -4.68 12.85 -3.21
N GLN A 75 -4.55 14.15 -3.48
CA GLN A 75 -5.55 14.98 -4.13
C GLN A 75 -4.93 15.76 -5.27
N HIS A 76 -5.55 15.76 -6.46
CA HIS A 76 -5.25 16.76 -7.48
C HIS A 76 -5.68 18.15 -7.03
N THR A 77 -4.81 19.16 -7.16
CA THR A 77 -5.15 20.58 -6.92
C THR A 77 -5.37 21.36 -8.21
N GLY A 78 -4.88 20.86 -9.35
CA GLY A 78 -5.00 21.49 -10.67
C GLY A 78 -6.06 20.90 -11.59
N LYS A 79 -6.77 19.85 -11.18
CA LYS A 79 -7.90 19.23 -11.91
C LYS A 79 -8.88 18.58 -10.94
N THR A 80 -10.10 18.40 -11.37
CA THR A 80 -11.04 17.51 -10.65
C THR A 80 -10.61 16.06 -10.86
N PRO A 81 -10.39 15.27 -9.80
CA PRO A 81 -10.04 13.87 -9.98
C PRO A 81 -11.24 13.08 -10.52
N GLU A 82 -10.95 12.11 -11.36
CA GLU A 82 -11.96 11.29 -12.04
C GLU A 82 -12.13 9.94 -11.34
N LYS A 83 -13.37 9.43 -11.32
CA LYS A 83 -13.65 8.07 -10.90
C LYS A 83 -13.66 7.12 -12.09
N ALA A 84 -13.55 5.82 -11.86
CA ALA A 84 -13.78 4.83 -12.90
C ALA A 84 -15.15 5.04 -13.56
N ALA A 85 -15.22 4.89 -14.88
CA ALA A 85 -16.46 5.03 -15.65
C ALA A 85 -17.47 3.89 -15.37
N PHE A 86 -17.08 2.92 -14.56
CA PHE A 86 -17.86 1.72 -14.21
C PHE A 86 -17.68 1.40 -12.73
N GLU A 87 -18.58 0.60 -12.18
CA GLU A 87 -18.39 0.00 -10.86
C GLU A 87 -17.25 -1.01 -10.91
N ILE A 88 -16.21 -0.78 -10.09
CA ILE A 88 -15.06 -1.69 -10.00
C ILE A 88 -15.49 -2.98 -9.34
N GLN A 89 -15.09 -4.12 -9.92
CA GLN A 89 -15.53 -5.46 -9.55
C GLN A 89 -14.33 -6.38 -9.30
N LEU A 90 -14.58 -7.51 -8.64
CA LEU A 90 -13.59 -8.57 -8.46
C LEU A 90 -13.01 -9.00 -9.82
N GLY A 91 -11.68 -8.98 -9.93
CA GLY A 91 -10.96 -9.35 -11.14
C GLY A 91 -10.79 -8.22 -12.17
N ASP A 92 -11.33 -7.02 -11.94
CA ASP A 92 -10.90 -5.84 -12.70
C ASP A 92 -9.41 -5.58 -12.44
N ILE A 93 -8.67 -5.22 -13.49
CA ILE A 93 -7.20 -5.12 -13.49
C ILE A 93 -6.75 -3.84 -12.78
N GLY A 94 -6.02 -4.00 -11.69
CA GLY A 94 -5.58 -2.92 -10.81
C GLY A 94 -5.69 -3.29 -9.33
N ILE A 95 -5.35 -2.35 -8.46
CA ILE A 95 -5.53 -2.53 -7.01
C ILE A 95 -7.01 -2.35 -6.70
N TYR A 96 -7.69 -3.45 -6.37
CA TYR A 96 -9.12 -3.46 -6.09
C TYR A 96 -9.42 -3.24 -4.61
N ILE A 97 -8.70 -3.91 -3.73
CA ILE A 97 -8.93 -3.88 -2.28
C ILE A 97 -7.61 -3.70 -1.56
N ALA A 98 -7.54 -2.77 -0.61
CA ALA A 98 -6.42 -2.69 0.31
C ALA A 98 -6.70 -3.55 1.55
N LYS A 99 -5.69 -4.28 2.03
CA LYS A 99 -5.79 -5.10 3.24
C LYS A 99 -5.25 -4.34 4.44
N LEU A 100 -6.02 -4.29 5.51
CA LEU A 100 -5.60 -3.79 6.83
C LEU A 100 -5.54 -4.95 7.79
N LYS A 101 -4.52 -4.96 8.61
CA LYS A 101 -4.41 -5.99 9.65
C LYS A 101 -5.25 -5.65 10.89
N SER A 102 -5.67 -6.68 11.59
CA SER A 102 -6.26 -6.57 12.93
C SER A 102 -5.83 -7.77 13.77
N LYS A 103 -5.48 -7.51 15.03
CA LYS A 103 -5.21 -8.58 15.98
C LYS A 103 -6.48 -9.33 16.42
N ASP A 104 -7.62 -8.67 16.33
CA ASP A 104 -8.93 -9.20 16.71
C ASP A 104 -9.95 -8.68 15.70
N VAL A 105 -10.18 -9.49 14.66
CA VAL A 105 -11.08 -9.15 13.54
C VAL A 105 -12.52 -8.98 14.02
N GLN A 106 -12.98 -9.81 14.98
CA GLN A 106 -14.33 -9.67 15.51
C GLN A 106 -14.50 -8.35 16.27
N GLN A 107 -13.51 -7.95 17.08
CA GLN A 107 -13.55 -6.66 17.78
C GLN A 107 -13.51 -5.48 16.80
N ALA A 108 -12.75 -5.59 15.70
CA ALA A 108 -12.73 -4.58 14.65
C ALA A 108 -14.09 -4.47 13.94
N PHE A 109 -14.70 -5.62 13.63
CA PHE A 109 -16.04 -5.69 13.04
C PHE A 109 -17.09 -5.02 13.93
N ASP A 110 -17.15 -5.40 15.22
CA ASP A 110 -18.12 -4.85 16.18
C ASP A 110 -17.95 -3.33 16.36
N PHE A 111 -16.70 -2.86 16.39
CA PHE A 111 -16.40 -1.43 16.44
C PHE A 111 -16.93 -0.70 15.20
N MET A 112 -16.64 -1.20 13.99
CA MET A 112 -17.07 -0.58 12.74
C MET A 112 -18.59 -0.65 12.58
N LYS A 113 -19.23 -1.73 13.03
CA LYS A 113 -20.68 -1.87 13.08
C LYS A 113 -21.34 -0.85 14.04
N SER A 114 -20.73 -0.64 15.21
CA SER A 114 -21.21 0.37 16.16
C SER A 114 -21.10 1.82 15.64
N LYS A 115 -20.15 2.05 14.74
CA LYS A 115 -19.96 3.31 14.02
C LYS A 115 -20.84 3.44 12.77
N GLN A 116 -21.64 2.41 12.45
CA GLN A 116 -22.48 2.35 11.24
C GLN A 116 -21.68 2.52 9.94
N LEU A 117 -20.44 2.01 9.90
CA LEU A 117 -19.67 2.00 8.68
C LEU A 117 -20.29 1.04 7.66
N ASN A 118 -19.99 1.25 6.37
CA ASN A 118 -20.54 0.43 5.29
C ASN A 118 -19.81 -0.92 5.23
N LEU A 119 -20.25 -1.87 6.08
CA LEU A 119 -19.75 -3.25 6.08
C LEU A 119 -20.38 -4.01 4.91
N LEU A 120 -19.53 -4.57 4.04
CA LEU A 120 -19.98 -5.32 2.85
C LEU A 120 -20.22 -6.80 3.18
N SER A 121 -19.59 -7.35 4.23
CA SER A 121 -19.77 -8.74 4.67
C SER A 121 -19.82 -8.83 6.19
N GLU A 122 -20.32 -9.93 6.72
CA GLU A 122 -20.02 -10.39 8.07
C GLU A 122 -18.55 -10.89 8.13
N VAL A 123 -18.09 -11.31 9.31
CA VAL A 123 -16.79 -11.97 9.44
C VAL A 123 -16.88 -13.35 8.79
N VAL A 124 -16.02 -13.59 7.81
CA VAL A 124 -15.94 -14.85 7.02
C VAL A 124 -14.52 -15.40 7.06
N GLN A 125 -14.33 -16.62 6.56
CA GLN A 125 -13.02 -17.29 6.53
C GLN A 125 -12.48 -17.29 5.10
N SER A 126 -11.22 -16.92 4.94
CA SER A 126 -10.46 -17.06 3.69
C SER A 126 -10.09 -18.54 3.43
N PRO A 127 -9.60 -18.93 2.23
CA PRO A 127 -9.18 -20.29 1.95
C PRO A 127 -8.18 -20.89 2.92
N ASN A 128 -7.31 -20.06 3.51
CA ASN A 128 -6.35 -20.48 4.55
C ASN A 128 -6.92 -20.37 5.99
N ASN A 129 -8.25 -20.34 6.15
CA ASN A 129 -8.95 -20.27 7.45
C ASN A 129 -8.59 -19.05 8.30
N LYS A 130 -8.31 -17.91 7.67
CA LYS A 130 -8.11 -16.64 8.38
C LYS A 130 -9.39 -15.81 8.37
N PRO A 131 -9.88 -15.35 9.57
CA PRO A 131 -11.04 -14.50 9.64
C PRO A 131 -10.76 -13.14 9.00
N HIS A 132 -11.75 -12.64 8.26
CA HIS A 132 -11.72 -11.31 7.67
C HIS A 132 -13.14 -10.81 7.37
N PHE A 133 -13.25 -9.51 7.05
CA PHE A 133 -14.46 -8.89 6.52
C PHE A 133 -14.11 -7.73 5.60
N PHE A 134 -15.10 -7.27 4.82
CA PHE A 134 -14.94 -6.14 3.93
C PHE A 134 -15.71 -4.92 4.42
N VAL A 135 -15.09 -3.75 4.32
CA VAL A 135 -15.69 -2.45 4.62
C VAL A 135 -15.40 -1.47 3.49
N LYS A 136 -16.40 -0.69 3.11
CA LYS A 136 -16.29 0.35 2.08
C LYS A 136 -16.23 1.72 2.73
N ASP A 137 -15.23 2.53 2.35
CA ASP A 137 -15.14 3.90 2.82
C ASP A 137 -16.13 4.84 2.09
N PRO A 138 -16.29 6.11 2.53
CA PRO A 138 -17.17 7.07 1.85
C PRO A 138 -16.67 7.55 0.49
N PHE A 139 -15.47 7.10 0.08
CA PHE A 139 -14.81 7.50 -1.17
C PHE A 139 -14.80 6.36 -2.20
N ASP A 140 -15.63 5.33 -1.97
CA ASP A 140 -15.81 4.13 -2.79
C ASP A 140 -14.64 3.11 -2.76
N ASN A 141 -13.65 3.26 -1.87
CA ASN A 141 -12.59 2.28 -1.71
C ASN A 141 -13.01 1.12 -0.79
N ILE A 142 -12.64 -0.09 -1.14
CA ILE A 142 -12.92 -1.29 -0.35
C ILE A 142 -11.65 -1.67 0.42
N PHE A 143 -11.82 -1.94 1.70
CA PHE A 143 -10.78 -2.47 2.58
C PHE A 143 -11.18 -3.83 3.10
N GLN A 144 -10.22 -4.76 3.13
CA GLN A 144 -10.34 -6.05 3.80
C GLN A 144 -9.62 -5.96 5.14
N ILE A 145 -10.32 -6.25 6.23
CA ILE A 145 -9.71 -6.35 7.56
C ILE A 145 -9.37 -7.80 7.81
N VAL A 146 -8.08 -8.13 7.94
CA VAL A 146 -7.57 -9.51 8.05
C VAL A 146 -6.85 -9.75 9.36
N GLU A 147 -6.85 -10.99 9.85
CA GLU A 147 -6.18 -11.37 11.08
C GLU A 147 -4.65 -11.39 10.91
N ASP A 148 -3.95 -10.67 11.78
CA ASP A 148 -2.51 -10.75 11.97
C ASP A 148 -2.11 -10.34 13.39
N ASP A 149 -1.32 -11.16 14.06
CA ASP A 149 -0.95 -11.00 15.48
C ASP A 149 0.19 -10.00 15.72
N TYR A 150 0.92 -9.61 14.66
CA TYR A 150 2.06 -8.72 14.83
C TYR A 150 1.62 -7.31 15.19
N VAL A 151 2.16 -6.78 16.28
CA VAL A 151 1.91 -5.41 16.78
C VAL A 151 3.24 -4.75 17.11
N PHE A 152 3.49 -3.57 16.52
CA PHE A 152 4.65 -2.75 16.86
C PHE A 152 4.43 -2.01 18.18
N GLU A 153 3.31 -1.32 18.33
CA GLU A 153 2.89 -0.60 19.53
C GLU A 153 1.39 -0.81 19.79
N LYS A 154 1.03 -1.08 21.02
CA LYS A 154 -0.40 -1.16 21.40
C LYS A 154 -1.04 0.22 21.37
N THR A 155 -2.09 0.37 20.60
CA THR A 155 -2.91 1.59 20.51
C THR A 155 -4.39 1.25 20.73
N PRO A 156 -5.27 2.25 20.94
CA PRO A 156 -6.72 2.03 21.02
C PRO A 156 -7.38 1.62 19.71
N ALA A 157 -6.71 1.86 18.56
CA ALA A 157 -7.23 1.50 17.24
C ALA A 157 -7.52 0.00 17.15
N LYS A 158 -8.55 -0.38 16.39
CA LYS A 158 -8.95 -1.78 16.20
C LYS A 158 -8.29 -2.43 15.00
N THR A 159 -7.66 -1.62 14.14
CA THR A 159 -6.84 -2.07 13.01
C THR A 159 -5.42 -1.56 13.13
N GLY A 160 -4.50 -2.17 12.41
CA GLY A 160 -3.20 -1.62 12.05
C GLY A 160 -3.27 -0.88 10.71
N GLY A 161 -2.11 -0.65 10.08
CA GLY A 161 -1.95 -0.06 8.77
C GLY A 161 -2.11 -1.07 7.63
N ILE A 162 -1.61 -0.70 6.46
CA ILE A 162 -1.64 -1.54 5.26
C ILE A 162 -0.87 -2.83 5.51
N PHE A 163 -1.56 -3.94 5.27
CA PHE A 163 -1.02 -5.30 5.37
C PHE A 163 -0.79 -5.93 4.00
N GLY A 164 -1.50 -5.45 2.97
CA GLY A 164 -1.41 -5.95 1.63
C GLY A 164 -2.45 -5.36 0.69
N ALA A 165 -2.64 -6.03 -0.43
CA ALA A 165 -3.67 -5.69 -1.40
C ALA A 165 -4.21 -6.93 -2.10
N ILE A 166 -5.45 -6.85 -2.58
CA ILE A 166 -6.01 -7.74 -3.61
C ILE A 166 -5.90 -6.99 -4.94
N ILE A 167 -5.15 -7.56 -5.86
CA ILE A 167 -4.82 -6.96 -7.15
C ILE A 167 -5.40 -7.83 -8.25
N GLY A 168 -6.29 -7.29 -9.05
CA GLY A 168 -6.77 -7.94 -10.26
C GLY A 168 -5.70 -7.87 -11.34
N VAL A 169 -5.44 -9.00 -12.00
CA VAL A 169 -4.40 -9.14 -13.03
C VAL A 169 -4.94 -9.90 -14.26
N SER A 170 -4.35 -9.63 -15.42
CA SER A 170 -4.73 -10.32 -16.65
C SER A 170 -4.14 -11.72 -16.75
N ASP A 171 -2.95 -11.92 -16.20
CA ASP A 171 -2.24 -13.21 -16.16
C ASP A 171 -1.39 -13.29 -14.87
N ILE A 172 -1.80 -14.16 -13.95
CA ILE A 172 -1.08 -14.41 -12.69
C ILE A 172 0.38 -14.84 -12.96
N LYS A 173 0.60 -15.70 -13.96
CA LYS A 173 1.96 -16.19 -14.24
C LYS A 173 2.93 -15.06 -14.63
N GLU A 174 2.46 -14.11 -15.43
CA GLU A 174 3.27 -12.95 -15.80
C GLU A 174 3.45 -12.02 -14.59
N SER A 175 2.41 -11.81 -13.79
CA SER A 175 2.46 -10.95 -12.60
C SER A 175 3.40 -11.49 -11.52
N LEU A 176 3.56 -12.81 -11.38
CA LEU A 176 4.52 -13.43 -10.46
C LEU A 176 5.96 -12.98 -10.71
N LYS A 177 6.34 -12.60 -11.94
CA LYS A 177 7.67 -12.05 -12.25
C LYS A 177 7.95 -10.76 -11.48
N VAL A 178 6.92 -9.98 -11.16
CA VAL A 178 7.06 -8.78 -10.32
C VAL A 178 6.84 -9.11 -8.85
N TYR A 179 5.71 -9.70 -8.50
CA TYR A 179 5.35 -9.85 -7.08
C TYR A 179 6.18 -10.93 -6.37
N GLN A 180 6.54 -12.00 -7.05
CA GLN A 180 7.37 -13.06 -6.48
C GLN A 180 8.87 -12.81 -6.75
N ASP A 181 9.28 -12.56 -8.01
CA ASP A 181 10.69 -12.56 -8.36
C ASP A 181 11.41 -11.23 -8.06
N ILE A 182 10.70 -10.09 -8.11
CA ILE A 182 11.27 -8.77 -7.79
C ILE A 182 10.98 -8.36 -6.36
N LEU A 183 9.70 -8.48 -5.93
CA LEU A 183 9.24 -8.08 -4.60
C LEU A 183 9.48 -9.15 -3.53
N GLU A 184 9.96 -10.33 -3.92
CA GLU A 184 10.38 -11.42 -3.03
C GLU A 184 9.24 -12.01 -2.17
N TYR A 185 7.97 -11.97 -2.65
CA TYR A 185 6.87 -12.69 -2.02
C TYR A 185 6.90 -14.17 -2.44
N ASP A 186 7.85 -14.91 -1.91
CA ASP A 186 8.31 -16.23 -2.36
C ASP A 186 7.53 -17.41 -1.75
N GLU A 187 6.69 -17.18 -0.74
CA GLU A 187 5.81 -18.17 -0.14
C GLU A 187 4.41 -18.11 -0.77
N VAL A 188 4.00 -19.19 -1.42
CA VAL A 188 2.61 -19.38 -1.87
C VAL A 188 1.79 -19.98 -0.75
N VAL A 189 0.88 -19.21 -0.16
CA VAL A 189 0.00 -19.67 0.93
C VAL A 189 -1.14 -20.51 0.38
N TYR A 190 -1.72 -20.10 -0.75
CA TYR A 190 -2.65 -20.89 -1.57
C TYR A 190 -2.63 -20.41 -3.02
N ASP A 191 -3.01 -21.32 -3.93
CA ASP A 191 -3.21 -21.04 -5.36
C ASP A 191 -4.41 -21.90 -5.79
N GLU A 192 -5.58 -21.27 -5.88
CA GLU A 192 -6.83 -21.97 -6.07
C GLU A 192 -7.67 -21.35 -7.19
N THR A 193 -8.46 -22.15 -7.86
CA THR A 193 -9.38 -21.71 -8.90
C THR A 193 -10.81 -22.15 -8.56
N GLY A 194 -11.72 -21.19 -8.49
CA GLY A 194 -13.11 -21.48 -8.13
C GLY A 194 -13.97 -20.22 -7.99
N ILE A 195 -15.14 -20.42 -7.42
CA ILE A 195 -16.00 -19.38 -6.87
C ILE A 195 -15.82 -19.46 -5.36
N PHE A 196 -15.55 -18.32 -4.73
CA PHE A 196 -15.17 -18.29 -3.32
C PHE A 196 -16.25 -17.63 -2.47
N GLU A 197 -16.73 -18.34 -1.46
CA GLU A 197 -17.82 -17.88 -0.60
C GLU A 197 -17.45 -16.58 0.16
N ASP A 198 -16.19 -16.44 0.56
CA ASP A 198 -15.70 -15.25 1.23
C ASP A 198 -15.75 -13.97 0.37
N PHE A 199 -15.83 -14.12 -0.96
CA PHE A 199 -16.05 -13.02 -1.89
C PHE A 199 -17.51 -12.77 -2.26
N SER A 200 -18.44 -13.63 -1.86
CA SER A 200 -19.85 -13.59 -2.29
C SER A 200 -20.58 -12.26 -2.07
N LYS A 201 -20.07 -11.40 -1.19
CA LYS A 201 -20.69 -10.11 -0.83
C LYS A 201 -20.01 -8.88 -1.47
N ILE A 202 -18.91 -9.07 -2.20
CA ILE A 202 -18.31 -7.99 -3.00
C ILE A 202 -18.79 -8.08 -4.45
N SER A 203 -18.71 -6.97 -5.18
CA SER A 203 -19.20 -6.91 -6.56
C SER A 203 -18.52 -7.96 -7.44
N SER A 204 -19.30 -8.78 -8.18
CA SER A 204 -18.85 -9.94 -8.97
C SER A 204 -18.14 -11.03 -8.18
N GLY A 205 -18.41 -11.16 -6.89
CA GLY A 205 -17.86 -12.22 -6.04
C GLY A 205 -18.35 -13.63 -6.37
N ASP A 206 -19.37 -13.77 -7.23
CA ASP A 206 -19.90 -15.01 -7.78
C ASP A 206 -19.17 -15.51 -9.03
N LYS A 207 -18.21 -14.73 -9.54
CA LYS A 207 -17.42 -15.12 -10.72
C LYS A 207 -16.33 -16.12 -10.37
N LYS A 208 -16.02 -16.98 -11.36
CA LYS A 208 -14.92 -17.92 -11.25
C LYS A 208 -13.60 -17.21 -11.46
N VAL A 209 -12.72 -17.29 -10.47
CA VAL A 209 -11.40 -16.66 -10.48
C VAL A 209 -10.31 -17.68 -10.11
N ARG A 210 -9.09 -17.47 -10.57
CA ARG A 210 -7.90 -18.00 -9.92
C ARG A 210 -7.40 -16.93 -8.93
N ARG A 211 -7.14 -17.35 -7.71
CA ARG A 211 -6.57 -16.47 -6.67
C ARG A 211 -5.34 -17.10 -6.05
N ILE A 212 -4.29 -16.34 -5.92
CA ILE A 212 -3.04 -16.74 -5.28
C ILE A 212 -2.70 -15.76 -4.18
N LEU A 213 -2.45 -16.27 -2.98
CA LEU A 213 -1.96 -15.47 -1.85
C LEU A 213 -0.48 -15.71 -1.65
N LEU A 214 0.28 -14.62 -1.66
CA LEU A 214 1.72 -14.60 -1.55
C LEU A 214 2.16 -13.92 -0.26
N LYS A 215 3.18 -14.48 0.40
CA LYS A 215 3.87 -13.90 1.56
C LYS A 215 5.39 -13.99 1.38
N HIS A 216 6.12 -13.35 2.26
CA HIS A 216 7.56 -13.60 2.38
C HIS A 216 7.77 -14.80 3.28
N SER A 217 8.54 -15.80 2.84
CA SER A 217 8.93 -16.97 3.63
C SER A 217 9.82 -16.58 4.82
N GLU A 218 10.64 -15.55 4.64
CA GLU A 218 11.54 -15.03 5.65
C GLU A 218 11.05 -13.69 6.21
N LYS A 219 11.22 -13.51 7.53
CA LYS A 219 10.92 -12.22 8.16
C LYS A 219 11.73 -11.11 7.54
N ARG A 220 11.07 -10.06 7.08
CA ARG A 220 11.74 -8.90 6.48
C ARG A 220 12.58 -8.14 7.52
N SER A 221 13.66 -7.57 7.02
CA SER A 221 14.62 -6.78 7.79
C SER A 221 14.78 -5.40 7.14
N GLY A 222 15.40 -4.46 7.84
CA GLY A 222 15.60 -3.09 7.36
C GLY A 222 15.22 -2.06 8.40
N GLY A 223 15.50 -0.80 8.09
CA GLY A 223 15.34 0.31 9.05
C GLY A 223 13.95 0.34 9.69
N PHE A 224 12.91 0.28 8.87
CA PHE A 224 11.52 0.40 9.29
C PHE A 224 10.78 -0.94 9.43
N ALA A 225 11.46 -2.08 9.21
CA ALA A 225 10.84 -3.39 9.32
C ALA A 225 10.03 -3.62 10.62
N PRO A 226 10.44 -3.11 11.81
CA PRO A 226 9.62 -3.25 13.01
C PRO A 226 8.28 -2.52 12.94
N LEU A 227 8.17 -1.40 12.24
CA LEU A 227 6.90 -0.69 12.06
C LEU A 227 6.06 -1.33 10.95
N LEU A 228 6.67 -1.62 9.81
CA LEU A 228 5.96 -2.16 8.65
C LEU A 228 5.42 -3.58 8.94
N GLY A 229 6.22 -4.42 9.62
CA GLY A 229 5.80 -5.78 9.97
C GLY A 229 5.67 -6.70 8.75
N PRO A 230 4.95 -7.85 8.92
CA PRO A 230 4.64 -8.75 7.81
C PRO A 230 3.61 -8.14 6.87
N SER A 231 3.60 -8.64 5.63
CA SER A 231 2.64 -8.22 4.59
C SER A 231 2.34 -9.37 3.65
N GLU A 232 1.28 -9.21 2.84
CA GLU A 232 0.86 -10.19 1.85
C GLU A 232 0.36 -9.52 0.58
N ILE A 233 0.46 -10.20 -0.54
CA ILE A 233 -0.14 -9.79 -1.84
C ILE A 233 -1.04 -10.92 -2.32
N GLU A 234 -2.25 -10.56 -2.71
CA GLU A 234 -3.19 -11.50 -3.30
C GLU A 234 -3.49 -11.10 -4.74
N LEU A 235 -3.20 -11.97 -5.68
CA LEU A 235 -3.48 -11.77 -7.10
C LEU A 235 -4.77 -12.52 -7.47
N VAL A 236 -5.63 -11.86 -8.23
CA VAL A 236 -6.91 -12.42 -8.70
C VAL A 236 -7.02 -12.26 -10.20
N GLN A 237 -7.27 -13.38 -10.90
CA GLN A 237 -7.45 -13.43 -12.35
C GLN A 237 -8.82 -14.01 -12.65
N LEU A 238 -9.63 -13.33 -13.47
CA LEU A 238 -10.85 -13.88 -14.04
C LEU A 238 -10.51 -15.05 -15.00
N ILE A 239 -11.31 -16.13 -14.97
CA ILE A 239 -11.04 -17.31 -15.81
C ILE A 239 -11.81 -17.24 -17.13
N ASP A 240 -13.08 -16.84 -17.10
CA ASP A 240 -13.97 -16.94 -18.23
C ASP A 240 -14.05 -15.64 -19.07
N GLU A 241 -13.45 -14.55 -18.58
CA GLU A 241 -13.43 -13.24 -19.23
C GLU A 241 -12.19 -12.45 -18.85
N LYS A 242 -11.92 -11.34 -19.56
CA LYS A 242 -10.84 -10.41 -19.21
C LYS A 242 -11.40 -9.33 -18.28
N GLY A 243 -10.68 -9.03 -17.20
CA GLY A 243 -10.95 -7.88 -16.33
C GLY A 243 -10.82 -6.55 -17.07
N ARG A 244 -11.58 -5.55 -16.62
CA ARG A 244 -11.46 -4.18 -17.14
C ARG A 244 -10.34 -3.47 -16.39
N GLU A 245 -9.62 -2.60 -17.07
CA GLU A 245 -8.55 -1.81 -16.45
C GLU A 245 -9.16 -0.70 -15.57
N ILE A 246 -8.90 -0.77 -14.24
CA ILE A 246 -9.45 0.19 -13.25
C ILE A 246 -9.06 1.63 -13.61
N TYR A 247 -7.85 1.84 -14.13
CA TYR A 247 -7.31 3.15 -14.51
C TYR A 247 -7.43 3.46 -16.01
N LYS A 248 -8.25 2.71 -16.76
CA LYS A 248 -8.47 3.01 -18.17
C LYS A 248 -9.00 4.44 -18.35
N ASP A 249 -8.37 5.19 -19.24
CA ASP A 249 -8.69 6.58 -19.56
C ASP A 249 -8.62 7.54 -18.35
N ARG A 250 -7.87 7.16 -17.31
CA ARG A 250 -7.60 7.96 -16.11
C ARG A 250 -6.11 8.09 -15.87
N ILE A 251 -5.71 9.02 -15.04
CA ILE A 251 -4.31 9.30 -14.76
C ILE A 251 -3.96 8.98 -13.30
N TRP A 252 -2.68 8.80 -13.04
CA TRP A 252 -2.13 8.67 -11.69
C TRP A 252 -2.58 9.83 -10.80
N GLY A 253 -3.13 9.53 -9.63
CA GLY A 253 -3.72 10.49 -8.70
C GLY A 253 -5.23 10.71 -8.85
N ASP A 254 -5.91 10.12 -9.83
CA ASP A 254 -7.36 10.04 -9.88
C ASP A 254 -7.92 9.14 -8.75
N LEU A 255 -9.24 9.17 -8.53
CA LEU A 255 -9.88 8.53 -7.36
C LEU A 255 -9.63 7.02 -7.29
N GLY A 256 -9.37 6.50 -6.09
CA GLY A 256 -9.15 5.07 -5.86
C GLY A 256 -7.70 4.76 -5.48
N PHE A 257 -7.34 3.47 -5.45
CA PHE A 257 -5.97 3.04 -5.13
C PHE A 257 -5.06 3.26 -6.33
N ILE A 258 -4.03 4.10 -6.15
CA ILE A 258 -3.16 4.59 -7.23
C ILE A 258 -1.98 3.65 -7.47
N HIS A 259 -1.27 3.27 -6.40
CA HIS A 259 -0.05 2.47 -6.42
C HIS A 259 0.15 1.78 -5.07
N ILE A 260 1.01 0.77 -5.06
CA ILE A 260 1.56 0.19 -3.84
C ILE A 260 3.05 0.51 -3.77
N CYS A 261 3.51 0.93 -2.59
CA CYS A 261 4.87 1.40 -2.37
C CYS A 261 5.62 0.50 -1.38
N PHE A 262 6.89 0.25 -1.67
CA PHE A 262 7.79 -0.58 -0.84
C PHE A 262 8.96 0.23 -0.31
N ASP A 263 9.22 0.14 1.01
CA ASP A 263 10.47 0.61 1.61
C ASP A 263 11.62 -0.28 1.15
N THR A 264 12.62 0.34 0.55
CA THR A 264 13.69 -0.36 -0.16
C THR A 264 15.04 0.24 0.18
N ILE A 265 16.08 -0.55 0.14
CA ILE A 265 17.49 -0.10 0.22
C ILE A 265 18.23 -0.69 -0.96
N GLY A 266 19.08 0.12 -1.61
CA GLY A 266 19.87 -0.31 -2.77
C GLY A 266 19.12 -0.17 -4.09
N LEU A 267 18.47 0.98 -4.31
CA LEU A 267 17.71 1.27 -5.53
C LEU A 267 18.53 1.15 -6.82
N ASP A 268 19.84 1.39 -6.79
CA ASP A 268 20.69 1.17 -7.99
C ASP A 268 20.76 -0.32 -8.36
N LEU A 269 20.89 -1.21 -7.39
CA LEU A 269 20.86 -2.65 -7.63
C LEU A 269 19.48 -3.11 -8.10
N LEU A 270 18.43 -2.56 -7.51
CA LEU A 270 17.06 -2.85 -7.93
C LEU A 270 16.80 -2.37 -9.35
N LYS A 271 17.34 -1.22 -9.74
CA LYS A 271 17.24 -0.67 -11.10
C LYS A 271 17.81 -1.62 -12.16
N GLU A 272 19.00 -2.15 -11.90
CA GLU A 272 19.62 -3.11 -12.82
C GLU A 272 18.82 -4.44 -12.85
N GLU A 273 18.43 -4.96 -11.69
CA GLU A 273 17.65 -6.19 -11.60
C GLU A 273 16.31 -6.09 -12.32
N THR A 274 15.55 -5.01 -12.08
CA THR A 274 14.25 -4.82 -12.74
C THR A 274 14.38 -4.67 -14.25
N LYS A 275 15.43 -3.98 -14.71
CA LYS A 275 15.75 -3.85 -16.14
C LYS A 275 16.08 -5.20 -16.78
N GLU A 276 16.92 -6.01 -16.13
CA GLU A 276 17.27 -7.36 -16.61
C GLU A 276 16.06 -8.28 -16.68
N LYS A 277 15.11 -8.14 -15.74
CA LYS A 277 13.85 -8.91 -15.71
C LYS A 277 12.77 -8.36 -16.65
N GLY A 278 13.04 -7.27 -17.38
CA GLY A 278 12.11 -6.68 -18.35
C GLY A 278 11.15 -5.64 -17.78
N PHE A 279 11.37 -5.18 -16.54
CA PHE A 279 10.56 -4.16 -15.84
C PHE A 279 11.43 -2.94 -15.48
N PRO A 280 11.95 -2.18 -16.47
CA PRO A 280 12.79 -1.02 -16.19
C PRO A 280 12.05 0.05 -15.39
N PHE A 281 12.79 0.88 -14.66
CA PHE A 281 12.20 2.03 -13.99
C PHE A 281 11.51 2.95 -14.99
N THR A 282 10.25 3.25 -14.73
CA THR A 282 9.43 4.19 -15.50
C THR A 282 9.61 5.62 -14.99
N VAL A 283 9.84 5.75 -13.69
CA VAL A 283 10.16 7.00 -12.99
C VAL A 283 11.33 6.74 -12.05
N ASP A 284 12.25 7.70 -11.96
CA ASP A 284 13.40 7.66 -11.06
C ASP A 284 13.73 9.09 -10.63
N SER A 285 13.61 9.39 -9.36
CA SER A 285 13.93 10.72 -8.82
C SER A 285 15.43 10.96 -8.67
N SER A 286 16.25 9.97 -9.00
CA SER A 286 17.71 10.01 -8.79
C SER A 286 18.06 10.32 -7.33
N GLU A 287 18.98 11.23 -7.05
CA GLU A 287 19.34 11.62 -5.68
C GLU A 287 18.64 12.90 -5.19
N SER A 288 17.71 13.45 -5.95
CA SER A 288 17.19 14.81 -5.77
C SER A 288 15.82 14.88 -5.06
N PHE A 289 15.31 13.77 -4.53
CA PHE A 289 14.02 13.80 -3.86
C PHE A 289 14.16 14.30 -2.42
N ASP A 290 13.58 15.46 -2.14
CA ASP A 290 13.48 16.07 -0.82
C ASP A 290 12.01 15.96 -0.36
N MET A 291 11.77 15.24 0.73
CA MET A 291 10.46 15.18 1.39
C MET A 291 10.38 16.24 2.51
N GLY A 292 10.94 17.42 2.28
CA GLY A 292 11.01 18.51 3.24
C GLY A 292 12.00 18.23 4.36
N GLU A 293 11.70 17.32 5.28
CA GLU A 293 12.55 16.98 6.42
C GLU A 293 13.28 15.65 6.27
N ALA A 294 12.77 14.77 5.41
CA ALA A 294 13.40 13.52 5.04
C ALA A 294 13.98 13.64 3.62
N ALA A 295 15.18 13.18 3.41
CA ALA A 295 15.75 13.03 2.07
C ALA A 295 15.75 11.57 1.67
N GLY A 296 15.52 11.31 0.39
CA GLY A 296 15.45 9.95 -0.12
C GLY A 296 15.51 9.90 -1.63
N ARG A 297 15.13 8.75 -2.18
CA ARG A 297 14.93 8.51 -3.60
C ARG A 297 13.69 7.66 -3.77
N PHE A 298 12.91 7.96 -4.78
CA PHE A 298 11.81 7.09 -5.20
C PHE A 298 11.96 6.68 -6.66
N ALA A 299 11.41 5.53 -6.97
CA ALA A 299 11.36 5.02 -8.33
C ALA A 299 10.07 4.21 -8.54
N TYR A 300 9.63 4.09 -9.77
CA TYR A 300 8.47 3.30 -10.16
C TYR A 300 8.86 2.26 -11.20
N ILE A 301 8.22 1.11 -11.15
CA ILE A 301 8.06 0.19 -12.27
C ILE A 301 6.57 0.05 -12.58
N SER A 302 6.24 -0.45 -13.76
CA SER A 302 4.90 -0.98 -14.03
C SER A 302 4.95 -2.50 -14.00
N ASP A 303 3.96 -3.12 -13.38
CA ASP A 303 3.80 -4.57 -13.53
C ASP A 303 3.36 -4.93 -14.96
N PRO A 304 3.14 -6.21 -15.31
CA PRO A 304 2.73 -6.61 -16.67
C PRO A 304 1.42 -5.96 -17.17
N ASP A 305 0.56 -5.56 -16.26
CA ASP A 305 -0.73 -4.91 -16.56
C ASP A 305 -0.67 -3.37 -16.48
N GLY A 306 0.52 -2.80 -16.26
CA GLY A 306 0.72 -1.36 -16.13
C GLY A 306 0.42 -0.79 -14.75
N ILE A 307 0.19 -1.63 -13.74
CA ILE A 307 -0.07 -1.19 -12.36
C ILE A 307 1.21 -0.60 -11.78
N PRO A 308 1.17 0.65 -11.27
CA PRO A 308 2.36 1.28 -10.71
C PRO A 308 2.79 0.63 -9.39
N VAL A 309 4.05 0.23 -9.31
CA VAL A 309 4.73 -0.24 -8.09
C VAL A 309 5.83 0.74 -7.76
N GLU A 310 5.75 1.35 -6.60
CA GLU A 310 6.70 2.35 -6.12
C GLU A 310 7.74 1.73 -5.20
N PHE A 311 8.96 2.26 -5.26
CA PHE A 311 10.03 1.97 -4.33
C PHE A 311 10.53 3.28 -3.73
N VAL A 312 10.65 3.32 -2.41
CA VAL A 312 11.21 4.48 -1.70
C VAL A 312 12.42 4.04 -0.89
N GLU A 313 13.55 4.72 -1.12
CA GLU A 313 14.77 4.59 -0.32
C GLU A 313 14.95 5.83 0.53
N THR A 314 14.73 5.68 1.84
CA THR A 314 14.90 6.78 2.79
C THR A 314 16.37 6.93 3.17
N HIS A 315 16.96 8.09 2.90
CA HIS A 315 18.36 8.38 3.20
C HIS A 315 18.57 9.09 4.54
N LYS A 316 17.61 9.91 4.95
CA LYS A 316 17.72 10.75 6.17
C LYS A 316 16.37 10.80 6.88
N VAL A 317 16.38 10.62 8.20
CA VAL A 317 15.17 10.71 9.04
C VAL A 317 15.43 11.72 10.15
N PRO A 318 14.60 12.76 10.26
CA PRO A 318 14.68 13.69 11.38
C PRO A 318 14.16 13.04 12.67
N ILE A 319 14.93 13.12 13.76
CA ILE A 319 14.52 12.64 15.08
C ILE A 319 14.01 13.80 15.94
N ILE A 320 14.76 14.88 16.01
CA ILE A 320 14.37 16.10 16.74
C ILE A 320 14.66 17.31 15.88
N LYS A 321 13.61 17.92 15.32
CA LYS A 321 13.70 19.09 14.43
C LYS A 321 14.40 20.28 15.06
N LYS A 322 14.08 20.57 16.33
CA LYS A 322 14.58 21.77 17.02
C LYS A 322 16.11 21.85 17.13
N ILE A 323 16.80 20.73 17.01
CA ILE A 323 18.27 20.65 17.13
C ILE A 323 18.92 20.02 15.90
N ASP A 324 18.18 19.91 14.76
CA ASP A 324 18.60 19.29 13.51
C ASP A 324 19.24 17.89 13.70
N TRP A 325 18.73 17.13 14.67
CA TRP A 325 19.20 15.79 14.91
C TRP A 325 18.55 14.82 13.92
N ASN A 326 19.35 14.37 12.97
CA ASN A 326 18.94 13.48 11.91
C ASN A 326 19.72 12.17 11.97
N ILE A 327 19.11 11.09 11.53
CA ILE A 327 19.79 9.82 11.28
C ILE A 327 20.05 9.68 9.78
N ASN A 328 21.32 9.48 9.43
CA ASN A 328 21.70 9.10 8.08
C ASN A 328 21.57 7.58 7.94
N LEU A 329 20.78 7.13 6.98
CA LEU A 329 20.52 5.71 6.69
C LEU A 329 21.38 5.17 5.54
N LYS A 330 21.96 6.03 4.65
CA LYS A 330 22.76 5.63 3.49
C LYS A 330 23.93 4.67 3.82
N ASN A 331 24.57 4.85 4.98
CA ASN A 331 25.76 4.11 5.36
C ASN A 331 25.50 3.02 6.42
N ARG A 332 24.23 2.69 6.68
CA ARG A 332 23.87 1.64 7.64
C ARG A 332 23.83 0.29 6.95
N ASP A 333 24.00 -0.77 7.75
CA ASP A 333 23.69 -2.12 7.31
C ASP A 333 22.21 -2.18 6.87
N PRO A 334 21.92 -2.50 5.60
CA PRO A 334 20.56 -2.52 5.06
C PRO A 334 19.63 -3.50 5.80
N LYS A 335 20.17 -4.50 6.48
CA LYS A 335 19.40 -5.46 7.25
C LYS A 335 19.17 -5.05 8.70
N LYS A 336 19.85 -4.01 9.19
CA LYS A 336 19.77 -3.60 10.59
C LYS A 336 18.60 -2.65 10.83
N SER A 337 17.60 -3.10 11.59
CA SER A 337 16.46 -2.28 12.00
C SER A 337 16.88 -1.09 12.87
N LEU A 338 16.13 -0.01 12.75
CA LEU A 338 16.19 1.09 13.72
C LEU A 338 15.70 0.60 15.08
N PRO A 339 16.28 1.10 16.18
CA PRO A 339 15.78 0.78 17.52
C PRO A 339 14.30 1.13 17.67
N LYS A 340 13.52 0.27 18.33
CA LYS A 340 12.08 0.47 18.50
C LYS A 340 11.74 1.83 19.12
N TRP A 341 12.54 2.32 20.08
CA TRP A 341 12.31 3.63 20.69
C TRP A 341 12.43 4.78 19.69
N MET A 342 13.34 4.68 18.72
CA MET A 342 13.50 5.68 17.65
C MET A 342 12.26 5.74 16.75
N ILE A 343 11.82 4.60 16.22
CA ILE A 343 10.60 4.50 15.41
C ILE A 343 9.41 4.97 16.25
N GLY A 344 9.38 4.61 17.54
CA GLY A 344 8.34 5.01 18.49
C GLY A 344 8.20 6.53 18.68
N THR A 345 9.23 7.35 18.35
CA THR A 345 9.10 8.81 18.38
C THR A 345 8.07 9.34 17.38
N LEU A 346 7.72 8.58 16.35
CA LEU A 346 6.66 8.94 15.41
C LEU A 346 5.33 9.23 16.10
N ARG A 347 5.06 8.62 17.29
CA ARG A 347 3.86 8.90 18.10
C ARG A 347 3.71 10.39 18.48
N TRP A 348 4.80 11.16 18.49
CA TRP A 348 4.77 12.60 18.78
C TRP A 348 4.14 13.42 17.64
N LYS A 349 4.04 12.82 16.44
CA LYS A 349 3.35 13.41 15.28
C LYS A 349 1.86 13.04 15.22
N ARG A 350 1.32 12.46 16.30
CA ARG A 350 -0.09 12.08 16.37
C ARG A 350 -1.00 13.29 16.27
N VAL A 351 -1.89 13.24 15.29
CA VAL A 351 -2.96 14.23 15.13
C VAL A 351 -4.18 13.80 15.95
N LYS A 352 -4.68 14.70 16.77
CA LYS A 352 -5.90 14.51 17.56
C LYS A 352 -7.04 15.24 16.86
N ASP A 353 -8.19 14.59 16.77
CA ASP A 353 -9.43 15.20 16.28
C ASP A 353 -10.17 15.90 17.39
#